data_72de59856d8e37daa4d81ea92b7be3c3
#
_entry.id   72de59856d8e37daa4d81ea92b7be3c3
#
_cell.length_a   1.000
_cell.length_b   1.000
_cell.length_c   1.000
_cell.angle_alpha   90.00
_cell.angle_beta   90.00
_cell.angle_gamma   90.00
#
_symmetry.space_group_name_H-M   'P 1'
#
loop_
_entity.id
_entity.type
_entity.pdbx_description
1 polymer ?
#
loop_
_entity_poly.entity_id
_entity_poly.type
_entity_poly.pdbx_seq_one_letter_code
_entity_poly.pdbx_strand_id
1 'polypeptide(L)'
;FWGGSADLAGSNNTTIEGGGSFLPETSKMTGANPFGRIIHFGIREHAMGAILNGAALHGLVKPFAGTFLVFSDYMRGAVRLSALMQLPVTYVWTHDSIGLGEDGPTHQPVEHLAALRAIPGLTIVRPADANEVSLCWGRIIADAKPVGLALSRQNLPVLDPNKYENIKDAVKGAYVLSDAPNNSNPDVVLIATGSEVSIALAAQEKLIAEGIKTRVVSALLLSGLANSQKVIERKYFRKK
;
A
#
# COMPACT_ATOMS: atom_id res chain seq x y z
N PHE A 1 17.61 -3.04 0.36
CA PHE A 1 16.79 -1.90 -0.08
C PHE A 1 17.64 -0.66 -0.28
N TRP A 2 17.28 0.15 -1.27
CA TRP A 2 17.95 1.39 -1.63
C TRP A 2 16.90 2.36 -2.18
N GLY A 3 16.80 3.55 -1.62
CA GLY A 3 15.77 4.50 -2.01
C GLY A 3 15.55 5.61 -1.00
N GLY A 4 14.41 6.27 -1.05
CA GLY A 4 14.15 7.42 -0.17
C GLY A 4 12.83 8.11 -0.52
N SER A 5 12.83 9.44 -0.56
CA SER A 5 11.62 10.21 -0.79
C SER A 5 11.88 11.46 -1.62
N ALA A 6 10.83 11.96 -2.26
CA ALA A 6 10.81 13.26 -2.92
C ALA A 6 10.60 14.39 -1.90
N ASP A 7 11.61 14.59 -1.03
CA ASP A 7 11.65 15.61 0.04
C ASP A 7 10.56 15.45 1.14
N LEU A 8 10.03 14.25 1.30
CA LEU A 8 8.95 13.94 2.24
C LEU A 8 9.31 12.76 3.17
N ALA A 9 10.62 12.50 3.41
CA ALA A 9 11.07 11.31 4.13
C ALA A 9 10.45 11.18 5.54
N GLY A 10 10.33 12.27 6.29
CA GLY A 10 9.69 12.27 7.61
C GLY A 10 8.20 11.97 7.56
N SER A 11 7.48 12.52 6.59
CA SER A 11 6.04 12.29 6.42
C SER A 11 5.71 10.91 5.84
N ASN A 12 6.59 10.39 4.98
CA ASN A 12 6.40 9.07 4.36
C ASN A 12 6.97 7.91 5.19
N ASN A 13 7.74 8.20 6.25
CA ASN A 13 8.45 7.19 7.05
C ASN A 13 9.32 6.25 6.18
N THR A 14 10.04 6.81 5.20
CA THR A 14 10.84 6.06 4.24
C THR A 14 12.33 6.00 4.58
N THR A 15 12.72 6.56 5.71
CA THR A 15 14.10 6.50 6.20
C THR A 15 14.44 5.10 6.71
N ILE A 16 15.51 4.51 6.18
CA ILE A 16 16.06 3.26 6.69
C ILE A 16 16.97 3.59 7.86
N GLU A 17 16.61 3.16 9.06
CA GLU A 17 17.44 3.37 10.25
C GLU A 17 18.83 2.74 10.06
N GLY A 18 19.88 3.49 10.39
CA GLY A 18 21.27 3.08 10.15
C GLY A 18 21.68 2.98 8.67
N GLY A 19 20.81 3.41 7.73
CA GLY A 19 21.06 3.27 6.29
C GLY A 19 22.09 4.23 5.72
N GLY A 20 22.37 5.34 6.37
CA GLY A 20 23.22 6.41 5.85
C GLY A 20 22.63 7.11 4.61
N SER A 21 22.97 8.37 4.42
CA SER A 21 22.56 9.15 3.25
C SER A 21 23.53 8.91 2.09
N PHE A 22 23.02 8.52 0.93
CA PHE A 22 23.83 8.29 -0.28
C PHE A 22 24.32 9.63 -0.83
N LEU A 23 25.43 10.09 -0.31
CA LEU A 23 26.03 11.37 -0.61
C LEU A 23 27.57 11.22 -0.62
N PRO A 24 28.30 12.06 -1.38
CA PRO A 24 29.76 12.05 -1.37
C PRO A 24 30.30 12.39 0.03
N GLU A 25 31.47 11.88 0.37
CA GLU A 25 32.14 12.13 1.66
C GLU A 25 32.36 13.61 1.94
N THR A 26 32.45 14.42 0.88
CA THR A 26 32.59 15.88 0.97
C THR A 26 31.31 16.60 1.38
N SER A 27 30.19 15.91 1.44
CA SER A 27 28.91 16.49 1.88
C SER A 27 28.95 16.89 3.34
N LYS A 28 28.41 18.07 3.65
CA LYS A 28 28.24 18.54 5.04
C LYS A 28 26.99 17.98 5.73
N MET A 29 26.19 17.20 5.03
CA MET A 29 25.00 16.60 5.60
C MET A 29 25.37 15.50 6.59
N THR A 30 24.77 15.51 7.76
CA THR A 30 24.97 14.45 8.77
C THR A 30 24.57 13.11 8.21
N GLY A 31 25.42 12.08 8.37
CA GLY A 31 25.16 10.74 7.86
C GLY A 31 25.49 10.57 6.37
N ALA A 32 26.15 11.54 5.73
CA ALA A 32 26.64 11.39 4.37
C ALA A 32 27.60 10.20 4.26
N ASN A 33 27.35 9.35 3.29
CA ASN A 33 28.13 8.14 3.07
C ASN A 33 27.97 7.70 1.59
N PRO A 34 29.07 7.56 0.82
CA PRO A 34 29.00 7.11 -0.57
C PRO A 34 28.42 5.70 -0.75
N PHE A 35 28.33 4.94 0.33
CA PHE A 35 27.65 3.62 0.38
C PHE A 35 26.31 3.67 1.10
N GLY A 36 25.77 4.87 1.36
CA GLY A 36 24.47 5.06 1.99
C GLY A 36 23.33 4.45 1.17
N ARG A 37 22.25 4.08 1.86
CA ARG A 37 21.09 3.46 1.24
C ARG A 37 19.88 4.41 1.07
N ILE A 38 20.00 5.63 1.63
CA ILE A 38 18.93 6.64 1.57
C ILE A 38 19.29 7.68 0.54
N ILE A 39 18.39 7.85 -0.44
CA ILE A 39 18.53 8.83 -1.51
C ILE A 39 17.61 10.01 -1.23
N HIS A 40 18.16 11.21 -1.31
CA HIS A 40 17.41 12.45 -1.22
C HIS A 40 17.09 12.94 -2.64
N PHE A 41 15.91 12.62 -3.14
CA PHE A 41 15.54 12.96 -4.53
C PHE A 41 15.15 14.44 -4.70
N GLY A 42 14.86 15.16 -3.61
CA GLY A 42 14.23 16.47 -3.67
C GLY A 42 12.82 16.40 -4.24
N ILE A 43 12.20 17.53 -4.49
CA ILE A 43 10.84 17.61 -5.08
C ILE A 43 10.93 17.28 -6.58
N ARG A 44 11.13 16.00 -6.93
CA ARG A 44 11.37 15.51 -8.29
C ARG A 44 10.80 14.10 -8.49
N GLU A 45 9.50 13.96 -8.37
CA GLU A 45 8.82 12.65 -8.36
C GLU A 45 9.06 11.87 -9.66
N HIS A 46 9.03 12.53 -10.83
CA HIS A 46 9.30 11.86 -12.10
C HIS A 46 10.74 11.34 -12.19
N ALA A 47 11.71 12.19 -11.84
CA ALA A 47 13.12 11.80 -11.84
C ALA A 47 13.37 10.69 -10.80
N MET A 48 12.75 10.77 -9.62
CA MET A 48 12.77 9.71 -8.62
C MET A 48 12.33 8.38 -9.23
N GLY A 49 11.16 8.32 -9.83
CA GLY A 49 10.66 7.10 -10.48
C GLY A 49 11.57 6.59 -11.60
N ALA A 50 12.13 7.49 -12.42
CA ALA A 50 13.05 7.13 -13.49
C ALA A 50 14.38 6.54 -12.94
N ILE A 51 14.93 7.13 -11.88
CA ILE A 51 16.14 6.63 -11.20
C ILE A 51 15.88 5.23 -10.63
N LEU A 52 14.72 5.00 -10.00
CA LEU A 52 14.36 3.68 -9.49
C LEU A 52 14.26 2.64 -10.61
N ASN A 53 13.72 3.02 -11.77
CA ASN A 53 13.66 2.13 -12.93
C ASN A 53 15.08 1.74 -13.40
N GLY A 54 15.98 2.70 -13.48
CA GLY A 54 17.38 2.43 -13.82
C GLY A 54 18.08 1.53 -12.79
N ALA A 55 17.86 1.79 -11.49
CA ALA A 55 18.41 0.97 -10.42
C ALA A 55 17.86 -0.47 -10.43
N ALA A 56 16.57 -0.64 -10.72
CA ALA A 56 15.95 -1.96 -10.87
C ALA A 56 16.50 -2.73 -12.08
N LEU A 57 16.70 -2.05 -13.22
CA LEU A 57 17.30 -2.63 -14.42
C LEU A 57 18.73 -3.09 -14.19
N HIS A 58 19.50 -2.35 -13.39
CA HIS A 58 20.86 -2.73 -13.03
C HIS A 58 20.90 -4.01 -12.17
N GLY A 59 19.86 -4.28 -11.37
CA GLY A 59 19.65 -5.56 -10.67
C GLY A 59 20.37 -5.75 -9.33
N LEU A 60 21.23 -4.81 -8.90
CA LEU A 60 21.99 -4.97 -7.65
C LEU A 60 21.21 -4.59 -6.39
N VAL A 61 20.11 -3.86 -6.52
CA VAL A 61 19.34 -3.32 -5.40
C VAL A 61 17.86 -3.58 -5.55
N LYS A 62 17.13 -3.55 -4.43
CA LYS A 62 15.66 -3.49 -4.42
C LYS A 62 15.25 -2.04 -4.19
N PRO A 63 14.89 -1.30 -5.27
CA PRO A 63 14.62 0.12 -5.17
C PRO A 63 13.22 0.39 -4.64
N PHE A 64 13.11 1.44 -3.81
CA PHE A 64 11.82 1.94 -3.32
C PHE A 64 11.85 3.46 -3.24
N ALA A 65 10.69 4.10 -3.33
CA ALA A 65 10.58 5.52 -3.06
C ALA A 65 9.21 5.93 -2.59
N GLY A 66 9.18 6.95 -1.73
CA GLY A 66 7.99 7.54 -1.14
C GLY A 66 7.68 8.94 -1.61
N THR A 67 6.38 9.19 -1.73
CA THR A 67 5.76 10.51 -1.84
C THR A 67 4.31 10.41 -1.40
N PHE A 68 3.57 11.52 -1.35
CA PHE A 68 2.12 11.45 -1.12
C PHE A 68 1.41 10.83 -2.33
N LEU A 69 0.29 10.17 -2.10
CA LEU A 69 -0.45 9.50 -3.17
C LEU A 69 -0.88 10.47 -4.29
N VAL A 70 -1.29 11.69 -3.94
CA VAL A 70 -1.66 12.73 -4.93
C VAL A 70 -0.51 13.05 -5.87
N PHE A 71 0.74 13.01 -5.40
CA PHE A 71 1.93 13.32 -6.20
C PHE A 71 2.36 12.17 -7.11
N SER A 72 1.68 11.01 -7.04
CA SER A 72 1.84 9.96 -8.05
C SER A 72 1.54 10.48 -9.47
N ASP A 73 0.73 11.52 -9.61
CA ASP A 73 0.45 12.16 -10.89
C ASP A 73 1.70 12.75 -11.54
N TYR A 74 2.60 13.36 -10.75
CA TYR A 74 3.85 13.90 -11.26
C TYR A 74 4.84 12.83 -11.76
N MET A 75 4.72 11.59 -11.30
CA MET A 75 5.61 10.49 -11.68
C MET A 75 4.94 9.43 -12.58
N ARG A 76 3.73 9.67 -13.04
CA ARG A 76 2.90 8.69 -13.75
C ARG A 76 3.60 8.05 -14.94
N GLY A 77 4.35 8.82 -15.72
CA GLY A 77 5.12 8.30 -16.86
C GLY A 77 6.17 7.27 -16.43
N ALA A 78 6.94 7.57 -15.38
CA ALA A 78 7.96 6.65 -14.85
C ALA A 78 7.32 5.38 -14.24
N VAL A 79 6.21 5.52 -13.51
CA VAL A 79 5.45 4.38 -12.96
C VAL A 79 4.91 3.48 -14.07
N ARG A 80 4.38 4.08 -15.14
CA ARG A 80 3.89 3.32 -16.30
C ARG A 80 5.01 2.52 -16.97
N LEU A 81 6.23 3.07 -17.06
CA LEU A 81 7.40 2.36 -17.58
C LEU A 81 7.83 1.22 -16.65
N SER A 82 7.82 1.39 -15.33
CA SER A 82 8.06 0.28 -14.39
C SER A 82 7.10 -0.88 -14.65
N ALA A 83 5.82 -0.56 -14.82
CA ALA A 83 4.78 -1.55 -15.08
C ALA A 83 4.97 -2.24 -16.44
N LEU A 84 5.28 -1.48 -17.50
CA LEU A 84 5.51 -2.00 -18.83
C LEU A 84 6.71 -2.94 -18.89
N MET A 85 7.79 -2.58 -18.21
CA MET A 85 9.03 -3.37 -18.13
C MET A 85 9.02 -4.42 -17.02
N GLN A 86 7.94 -4.50 -16.22
CA GLN A 86 7.81 -5.44 -15.08
C GLN A 86 8.97 -5.33 -14.07
N LEU A 87 9.41 -4.11 -13.78
CA LEU A 87 10.53 -3.86 -12.90
C LEU A 87 10.13 -4.00 -11.41
N PRO A 88 10.98 -4.59 -10.55
CA PRO A 88 10.71 -4.77 -9.13
C PRO A 88 10.91 -3.48 -8.34
N VAL A 89 10.15 -2.46 -8.67
CA VAL A 89 10.14 -1.15 -7.98
C VAL A 89 8.98 -1.11 -7.00
N THR A 90 9.24 -0.65 -5.77
CA THR A 90 8.21 -0.41 -4.77
C THR A 90 7.98 1.08 -4.59
N TYR A 91 6.78 1.55 -4.90
CA TYR A 91 6.32 2.90 -4.62
C TYR A 91 5.58 2.93 -3.28
N VAL A 92 5.96 3.83 -2.38
CA VAL A 92 5.30 4.04 -1.09
C VAL A 92 4.53 5.35 -1.19
N TRP A 93 3.22 5.27 -1.36
CA TRP A 93 2.34 6.42 -1.48
C TRP A 93 1.52 6.57 -0.21
N THR A 94 1.89 7.54 0.61
CA THR A 94 1.19 7.84 1.86
C THR A 94 0.11 8.90 1.66
N HIS A 95 -0.65 9.19 2.71
CA HIS A 95 -1.71 10.21 2.66
C HIS A 95 -2.81 9.83 1.65
N ASP A 96 -3.30 8.58 1.73
CA ASP A 96 -4.12 7.92 0.73
C ASP A 96 -5.62 8.18 0.85
N SER A 97 -6.08 8.84 1.93
CA SER A 97 -7.50 8.90 2.27
C SER A 97 -7.94 10.28 2.76
N ILE A 98 -9.23 10.41 3.03
CA ILE A 98 -9.83 11.60 3.64
C ILE A 98 -9.21 11.97 5.00
N GLY A 99 -8.59 11.02 5.69
CA GLY A 99 -7.85 11.24 6.93
C GLY A 99 -6.56 12.04 6.78
N LEU A 100 -6.22 12.50 5.58
CA LEU A 100 -5.13 13.43 5.30
C LEU A 100 -5.23 14.71 6.14
N GLY A 101 -6.45 15.26 6.35
CA GLY A 101 -6.69 16.37 7.25
C GLY A 101 -6.35 17.74 6.67
N GLU A 102 -5.50 18.48 7.36
CA GLU A 102 -5.23 19.91 7.16
C GLU A 102 -4.44 20.31 5.91
N ASP A 103 -3.77 19.39 5.27
CA ASP A 103 -2.98 19.67 4.04
C ASP A 103 -3.86 20.20 2.89
N GLY A 104 -5.16 19.94 2.96
CA GLY A 104 -6.18 20.55 2.10
C GLY A 104 -6.31 19.90 0.71
N PRO A 105 -7.13 20.52 -0.16
CA PRO A 105 -7.57 19.92 -1.43
C PRO A 105 -6.44 19.59 -2.40
N THR A 106 -5.34 20.35 -2.37
CA THR A 106 -4.17 20.11 -3.24
C THR A 106 -3.43 18.82 -2.92
N HIS A 107 -3.70 18.22 -1.76
CA HIS A 107 -3.05 17.00 -1.27
C HIS A 107 -4.02 15.82 -1.14
N GLN A 108 -5.31 16.04 -1.34
CA GLN A 108 -6.36 15.03 -1.18
C GLN A 108 -6.54 14.18 -2.44
N PRO A 109 -6.16 12.90 -2.42
CA PRO A 109 -6.37 12.02 -3.56
C PRO A 109 -7.85 11.60 -3.65
N VAL A 110 -8.43 11.68 -4.85
CA VAL A 110 -9.79 11.23 -5.13
C VAL A 110 -9.79 10.13 -6.19
N GLU A 111 -9.34 10.44 -7.40
CA GLU A 111 -9.31 9.52 -8.55
C GLU A 111 -8.05 8.64 -8.61
N HIS A 112 -7.04 8.94 -7.83
CA HIS A 112 -5.68 8.38 -7.95
C HIS A 112 -5.64 6.86 -7.87
N LEU A 113 -6.33 6.24 -6.92
CA LEU A 113 -6.37 4.79 -6.79
C LEU A 113 -6.97 4.13 -8.04
N ALA A 114 -8.09 4.66 -8.55
CA ALA A 114 -8.74 4.16 -9.76
C ALA A 114 -7.83 4.34 -10.98
N ALA A 115 -7.20 5.50 -11.11
CA ALA A 115 -6.30 5.83 -12.20
C ALA A 115 -5.02 4.98 -12.22
N LEU A 116 -4.43 4.73 -11.05
CA LEU A 116 -3.25 3.86 -10.90
C LEU A 116 -3.59 2.39 -11.18
N ARG A 117 -4.75 1.93 -10.72
CA ARG A 117 -5.25 0.56 -10.99
C ARG A 117 -5.48 0.29 -12.48
N ALA A 118 -5.74 1.33 -13.26
CA ALA A 118 -5.91 1.23 -14.71
C ALA A 118 -4.58 1.00 -15.46
N ILE A 119 -3.42 1.15 -14.82
CA ILE A 119 -2.11 0.88 -15.44
C ILE A 119 -1.89 -0.63 -15.51
N PRO A 120 -1.82 -1.24 -16.73
CA PRO A 120 -1.59 -2.68 -16.86
C PRO A 120 -0.23 -3.07 -16.28
N GLY A 121 -0.21 -4.14 -15.50
CA GLY A 121 1.02 -4.67 -14.90
C GLY A 121 1.46 -3.99 -13.60
N LEU A 122 0.81 -2.91 -13.16
CA LEU A 122 1.03 -2.31 -11.85
C LEU A 122 0.08 -2.94 -10.81
N THR A 123 0.64 -3.32 -9.67
CA THR A 123 -0.14 -3.80 -8.53
C THR A 123 -0.31 -2.67 -7.51
N ILE A 124 -1.55 -2.39 -7.10
CA ILE A 124 -1.83 -1.43 -6.02
C ILE A 124 -2.34 -2.19 -4.81
N VAL A 125 -1.65 -2.00 -3.68
CA VAL A 125 -1.96 -2.64 -2.41
C VAL A 125 -2.28 -1.57 -1.37
N ARG A 126 -3.40 -1.73 -0.67
CA ARG A 126 -3.87 -0.78 0.34
C ARG A 126 -4.18 -1.52 1.65
N PRO A 127 -3.14 -1.77 2.46
CA PRO A 127 -3.27 -2.54 3.70
C PRO A 127 -4.00 -1.75 4.80
N ALA A 128 -4.70 -2.47 5.68
CA ALA A 128 -5.53 -1.92 6.73
C ALA A 128 -4.76 -1.54 8.00
N ASP A 129 -3.66 -2.22 8.30
CA ASP A 129 -2.88 -2.04 9.53
C ASP A 129 -1.43 -2.49 9.37
N ALA A 130 -0.66 -2.43 10.46
CA ALA A 130 0.75 -2.82 10.47
C ALA A 130 0.96 -4.32 10.16
N ASN A 131 0.04 -5.19 10.55
CA ASN A 131 0.14 -6.63 10.25
C ASN A 131 0.01 -6.88 8.75
N GLU A 132 -1.01 -6.29 8.12
CA GLU A 132 -1.16 -6.39 6.66
C GLU A 132 0.01 -5.75 5.91
N VAL A 133 0.53 -4.59 6.39
CA VAL A 133 1.73 -3.95 5.81
C VAL A 133 2.92 -4.91 5.82
N SER A 134 3.19 -5.56 6.95
CA SER A 134 4.29 -6.50 7.08
C SER A 134 4.17 -7.68 6.12
N LEU A 135 2.98 -8.27 6.02
CA LEU A 135 2.69 -9.37 5.09
C LEU A 135 2.83 -8.94 3.62
N CYS A 136 2.36 -7.72 3.31
CA CYS A 136 2.51 -7.14 1.97
C CYS A 136 3.97 -6.96 1.58
N TRP A 137 4.81 -6.43 2.47
CA TRP A 137 6.25 -6.29 2.20
C TRP A 137 6.90 -7.64 1.91
N GLY A 138 6.61 -8.67 2.69
CA GLY A 138 7.09 -10.03 2.42
C GLY A 138 6.70 -10.52 1.02
N ARG A 139 5.45 -10.29 0.63
CA ARG A 139 4.93 -10.67 -0.69
C ARG A 139 5.55 -9.86 -1.82
N ILE A 140 5.70 -8.54 -1.65
CA ILE A 140 6.34 -7.63 -2.63
C ILE A 140 7.77 -8.08 -2.93
N ILE A 141 8.53 -8.43 -1.89
CA ILE A 141 9.91 -8.90 -2.04
C ILE A 141 9.97 -10.22 -2.81
N ALA A 142 9.04 -11.13 -2.52
CA ALA A 142 9.00 -12.46 -3.14
C ALA A 142 8.56 -12.39 -4.61
N ASP A 143 7.56 -11.58 -4.93
CA ASP A 143 7.00 -11.48 -6.29
C ASP A 143 7.90 -10.71 -7.24
N ALA A 144 8.73 -9.79 -6.73
CA ALA A 144 9.66 -8.96 -7.49
C ALA A 144 9.00 -8.28 -8.71
N LYS A 145 7.87 -7.61 -8.49
CA LYS A 145 7.05 -6.91 -9.51
C LYS A 145 6.85 -5.45 -9.12
N PRO A 146 6.43 -4.59 -10.06
CA PRO A 146 6.13 -3.20 -9.75
C PRO A 146 4.88 -3.11 -8.87
N VAL A 147 5.03 -2.48 -7.69
CA VAL A 147 3.96 -2.35 -6.69
C VAL A 147 3.89 -0.93 -6.15
N GLY A 148 2.67 -0.43 -5.97
CA GLY A 148 2.36 0.75 -5.20
C GLY A 148 1.66 0.38 -3.88
N LEU A 149 2.24 0.78 -2.76
CA LEU A 149 1.64 0.71 -1.44
C LEU A 149 0.93 2.04 -1.16
N ALA A 150 -0.39 2.02 -1.04
CA ALA A 150 -1.19 3.15 -0.61
C ALA A 150 -1.40 3.08 0.91
N LEU A 151 -0.85 4.05 1.64
CA LEU A 151 -0.81 4.06 3.09
C LEU A 151 -1.48 5.33 3.65
N SER A 152 -2.05 5.23 4.84
CA SER A 152 -2.70 6.35 5.51
C SER A 152 -1.69 7.38 6.06
N ARG A 153 -2.13 8.64 6.25
CA ARG A 153 -1.43 9.63 7.08
C ARG A 153 -1.66 9.37 8.56
N GLN A 154 -2.92 9.16 8.91
CA GLN A 154 -3.35 8.97 10.30
C GLN A 154 -2.92 7.59 10.83
N ASN A 155 -2.75 7.52 12.14
CA ASN A 155 -2.56 6.27 12.83
C ASN A 155 -3.83 5.41 12.74
N LEU A 156 -3.65 4.13 12.45
CA LEU A 156 -4.72 3.13 12.41
C LEU A 156 -4.56 2.16 13.58
N PRO A 157 -5.67 1.63 14.12
CA PRO A 157 -5.59 0.59 15.14
C PRO A 157 -4.94 -0.66 14.53
N VAL A 158 -3.98 -1.24 15.26
CA VAL A 158 -3.40 -2.54 14.92
C VAL A 158 -4.36 -3.62 15.39
N LEU A 159 -4.79 -4.46 14.49
CA LEU A 159 -5.73 -5.53 14.79
C LEU A 159 -5.04 -6.66 15.56
N ASP A 160 -5.68 -7.15 16.61
CA ASP A 160 -5.15 -8.28 17.39
C ASP A 160 -5.20 -9.57 16.54
N PRO A 161 -4.05 -10.18 16.20
CA PRO A 161 -4.02 -11.41 15.41
C PRO A 161 -4.63 -12.62 16.11
N ASN A 162 -4.78 -12.59 17.46
CA ASN A 162 -5.47 -13.64 18.19
C ASN A 162 -6.99 -13.55 18.03
N LYS A 163 -7.54 -12.33 17.88
CA LYS A 163 -8.96 -12.10 17.56
C LYS A 163 -9.25 -12.32 16.09
N TYR A 164 -8.33 -11.93 15.21
CA TYR A 164 -8.47 -11.95 13.76
C TYR A 164 -7.45 -12.89 13.11
N GLU A 165 -7.54 -14.19 13.41
CA GLU A 165 -6.57 -15.21 12.97
C GLU A 165 -6.38 -15.28 11.44
N ASN A 166 -7.36 -14.80 10.68
CA ASN A 166 -7.32 -14.80 9.22
C ASN A 166 -6.43 -13.71 8.62
N ILE A 167 -5.85 -12.79 9.42
CA ILE A 167 -4.94 -11.75 8.93
C ILE A 167 -3.80 -12.33 8.08
N LYS A 168 -3.31 -13.52 8.42
CA LYS A 168 -2.31 -14.26 7.61
C LYS A 168 -2.71 -14.47 6.15
N ASP A 169 -4.01 -14.42 5.86
CA ASP A 169 -4.56 -14.55 4.51
C ASP A 169 -4.50 -13.27 3.69
N ALA A 170 -4.01 -12.16 4.25
CA ALA A 170 -3.79 -10.90 3.54
C ALA A 170 -2.97 -11.07 2.26
N VAL A 171 -2.00 -11.99 2.26
CA VAL A 171 -1.19 -12.34 1.08
C VAL A 171 -2.00 -12.84 -0.12
N LYS A 172 -3.28 -13.20 0.07
CA LYS A 172 -4.22 -13.61 -0.99
C LYS A 172 -4.87 -12.42 -1.70
N GLY A 173 -4.68 -11.20 -1.17
CA GLY A 173 -5.20 -9.95 -1.74
C GLY A 173 -6.59 -9.55 -1.27
N ALA A 174 -7.44 -10.51 -0.91
CA ALA A 174 -8.71 -10.31 -0.23
C ALA A 174 -9.04 -11.53 0.63
N TYR A 175 -9.61 -11.31 1.81
CA TYR A 175 -9.95 -12.40 2.74
C TYR A 175 -11.07 -11.98 3.71
N VAL A 176 -11.76 -12.97 4.27
CA VAL A 176 -12.71 -12.72 5.37
C VAL A 176 -11.92 -12.42 6.62
N LEU A 177 -11.96 -11.16 7.05
CA LEU A 177 -11.32 -10.71 8.28
C LEU A 177 -12.15 -11.07 9.51
N SER A 178 -13.46 -10.82 9.45
CA SER A 178 -14.40 -11.16 10.52
C SER A 178 -15.68 -11.74 9.91
N ASP A 179 -16.04 -12.94 10.35
CA ASP A 179 -17.22 -13.61 9.83
C ASP A 179 -18.50 -13.23 10.58
N ALA A 180 -19.65 -13.60 10.03
CA ALA A 180 -20.93 -13.51 10.70
C ALA A 180 -20.97 -14.43 11.93
N PRO A 181 -21.78 -14.12 12.96
CA PRO A 181 -21.87 -14.93 14.18
C PRO A 181 -22.11 -16.42 13.86
N ASN A 182 -21.35 -17.29 14.57
CA ASN A 182 -21.39 -18.75 14.39
C ASN A 182 -21.07 -19.23 12.97
N ASN A 183 -20.28 -18.47 12.22
CA ASN A 183 -19.96 -18.75 10.81
C ASN A 183 -21.22 -18.97 9.95
N SER A 184 -22.31 -18.30 10.30
CA SER A 184 -23.59 -18.42 9.57
C SER A 184 -23.52 -17.67 8.23
N ASN A 185 -24.49 -17.94 7.36
CA ASN A 185 -24.63 -17.13 6.15
C ASN A 185 -24.89 -15.66 6.53
N PRO A 186 -24.11 -14.71 6.02
CA PRO A 186 -24.31 -13.31 6.32
C PRO A 186 -25.54 -12.75 5.59
N ASP A 187 -26.24 -11.83 6.24
CA ASP A 187 -27.28 -11.02 5.61
C ASP A 187 -26.62 -9.85 4.84
N VAL A 188 -25.47 -9.36 5.36
CA VAL A 188 -24.68 -8.25 4.79
C VAL A 188 -23.19 -8.63 4.74
N VAL A 189 -22.52 -8.27 3.65
CA VAL A 189 -21.07 -8.35 3.50
C VAL A 189 -20.52 -6.94 3.32
N LEU A 190 -19.68 -6.49 4.26
CA LEU A 190 -18.95 -5.23 4.16
C LEU A 190 -17.57 -5.53 3.56
N ILE A 191 -17.26 -4.91 2.42
CA ILE A 191 -15.94 -5.02 1.78
C ILE A 191 -15.24 -3.68 1.98
N ALA A 192 -14.09 -3.71 2.64
CA ALA A 192 -13.31 -2.51 2.94
C ALA A 192 -11.84 -2.71 2.59
N THR A 193 -11.11 -1.61 2.48
CA THR A 193 -9.67 -1.58 2.18
C THR A 193 -9.00 -0.45 2.94
N GLY A 194 -7.75 -0.63 3.34
CA GLY A 194 -7.00 0.42 4.04
C GLY A 194 -7.67 0.90 5.32
N SER A 195 -7.69 2.21 5.51
CA SER A 195 -8.24 2.86 6.72
C SER A 195 -9.72 2.54 6.98
N GLU A 196 -10.49 2.21 5.95
CA GLU A 196 -11.92 1.95 6.08
C GLU A 196 -12.23 0.55 6.68
N VAL A 197 -11.24 -0.33 6.78
CA VAL A 197 -11.42 -1.66 7.40
C VAL A 197 -11.81 -1.55 8.88
N SER A 198 -11.16 -0.66 9.63
CA SER A 198 -11.52 -0.43 11.04
C SER A 198 -12.94 0.12 11.21
N ILE A 199 -13.39 0.97 10.26
CA ILE A 199 -14.76 1.49 10.24
C ILE A 199 -15.76 0.37 9.93
N ALA A 200 -15.43 -0.52 8.98
CA ALA A 200 -16.27 -1.67 8.64
C ALA A 200 -16.41 -2.64 9.82
N LEU A 201 -15.35 -2.87 10.61
CA LEU A 201 -15.42 -3.68 11.83
C LEU A 201 -16.32 -3.03 12.90
N ALA A 202 -16.21 -1.72 13.10
CA ALA A 202 -17.08 -1.00 14.02
C ALA A 202 -18.56 -1.01 13.55
N ALA A 203 -18.80 -0.94 12.26
CA ALA A 203 -20.14 -1.08 11.68
C ALA A 203 -20.69 -2.49 11.85
N GLN A 204 -19.86 -3.53 11.69
CA GLN A 204 -20.25 -4.92 11.93
C GLN A 204 -20.75 -5.14 13.35
N GLU A 205 -20.05 -4.61 14.35
CA GLU A 205 -20.45 -4.74 15.75
C GLU A 205 -21.85 -4.14 16.01
N LYS A 206 -22.15 -2.98 15.42
CA LYS A 206 -23.46 -2.34 15.54
C LYS A 206 -24.56 -3.13 14.82
N LEU A 207 -24.31 -3.58 13.61
CA LEU A 207 -25.27 -4.36 12.82
C LEU A 207 -25.60 -5.70 13.50
N ILE A 208 -24.60 -6.38 14.06
CA ILE A 208 -24.80 -7.61 14.83
C ILE A 208 -25.66 -7.36 16.08
N ALA A 209 -25.47 -6.23 16.77
CA ALA A 209 -26.27 -5.85 17.93
C ALA A 209 -27.77 -5.62 17.54
N GLU A 210 -28.03 -5.24 16.30
CA GLU A 210 -29.37 -5.11 15.71
C GLU A 210 -29.92 -6.42 15.12
N GLY A 211 -29.19 -7.54 15.27
CA GLY A 211 -29.60 -8.86 14.77
C GLY A 211 -29.25 -9.12 13.31
N ILE A 212 -28.51 -8.23 12.63
CA ILE A 212 -28.12 -8.36 11.24
C ILE A 212 -26.78 -9.09 11.16
N LYS A 213 -26.80 -10.30 10.59
CA LYS A 213 -25.61 -11.13 10.44
C LYS A 213 -24.67 -10.51 9.41
N THR A 214 -23.56 -9.99 9.86
CA THR A 214 -22.65 -9.20 9.04
C THR A 214 -21.26 -9.83 8.98
N ARG A 215 -20.68 -9.88 7.78
CA ARG A 215 -19.31 -10.32 7.48
C ARG A 215 -18.48 -9.12 7.04
N VAL A 216 -17.22 -9.05 7.47
CA VAL A 216 -16.24 -8.06 6.99
C VAL A 216 -15.16 -8.76 6.16
N VAL A 217 -14.90 -8.23 4.97
CA VAL A 217 -13.83 -8.65 4.06
C VAL A 217 -12.81 -7.52 3.96
N SER A 218 -11.54 -7.80 4.26
CA SER A 218 -10.44 -6.90 3.91
C SER A 218 -10.01 -7.21 2.48
N ALA A 219 -10.05 -6.21 1.59
CA ALA A 219 -9.70 -6.30 0.19
C ALA A 219 -8.54 -5.37 -0.15
N LEU A 220 -7.35 -5.75 0.28
CA LEU A 220 -6.16 -4.88 0.19
C LEU A 220 -5.56 -4.84 -1.22
N LEU A 221 -5.74 -5.87 -2.05
CA LEU A 221 -5.26 -5.87 -3.43
C LEU A 221 -6.30 -5.25 -4.35
N LEU A 222 -6.02 -4.03 -4.79
CA LEU A 222 -6.95 -3.25 -5.61
C LEU A 222 -6.75 -3.41 -7.13
N SER A 223 -5.64 -4.00 -7.56
CA SER A 223 -5.34 -4.25 -8.99
C SER A 223 -5.35 -5.75 -9.28
N GLY A 224 -5.79 -6.11 -10.47
CA GLY A 224 -5.90 -7.52 -10.86
C GLY A 224 -7.18 -8.23 -10.41
N LEU A 225 -8.20 -7.47 -10.02
CA LEU A 225 -9.52 -7.97 -9.59
C LEU A 225 -10.21 -8.91 -10.59
N ALA A 226 -9.82 -8.92 -11.87
CA ALA A 226 -10.38 -9.87 -12.83
C ALA A 226 -10.18 -11.35 -12.40
N ASN A 227 -9.04 -11.68 -11.77
CA ASN A 227 -8.81 -13.00 -11.18
C ASN A 227 -9.31 -13.08 -9.73
N SER A 228 -9.15 -12.00 -8.95
CA SER A 228 -9.64 -11.92 -7.58
C SER A 228 -11.17 -11.80 -7.52
N GLN A 229 -11.78 -11.12 -8.49
CA GLN A 229 -13.24 -10.99 -8.59
C GLN A 229 -13.91 -12.35 -8.76
N LYS A 230 -13.37 -13.24 -9.59
CA LYS A 230 -13.85 -14.63 -9.72
C LYS A 230 -13.65 -15.44 -8.44
N VAL A 231 -12.58 -15.18 -7.69
CA VAL A 231 -12.31 -15.84 -6.39
C VAL A 231 -13.24 -15.27 -5.31
N ILE A 232 -13.41 -13.94 -5.26
CA ILE A 232 -14.32 -13.26 -4.35
C ILE A 232 -15.76 -13.67 -4.63
N GLU A 233 -16.22 -13.60 -5.87
CA GLU A 233 -17.57 -14.03 -6.27
C GLU A 233 -17.82 -15.51 -5.96
N ARG A 234 -16.90 -16.39 -6.31
CA ARG A 234 -17.07 -17.84 -6.07
C ARG A 234 -17.01 -18.21 -4.60
N LYS A 235 -16.15 -17.56 -3.81
CA LYS A 235 -15.91 -17.95 -2.43
C LYS A 235 -16.80 -17.22 -1.43
N TYR A 236 -17.20 -15.98 -1.72
CA TYR A 236 -17.84 -15.10 -0.75
C TYR A 236 -19.27 -14.66 -1.11
N PHE A 237 -19.67 -14.74 -2.40
CA PHE A 237 -20.99 -14.31 -2.87
C PHE A 237 -21.88 -15.44 -3.43
N ARG A 238 -21.34 -16.61 -3.76
CA ARG A 238 -22.21 -17.70 -4.17
C ARG A 238 -22.91 -18.30 -2.95
N LYS A 239 -24.23 -18.14 -2.91
CA LYS A 239 -25.10 -19.08 -2.20
C LYS A 239 -24.82 -20.47 -2.80
N LYS A 240 -24.57 -21.46 -1.93
CA LYS A 240 -24.69 -22.86 -2.34
C LYS A 240 -26.12 -23.15 -2.73
#